data_c4c7cee5695d5776523e564ab9e2d38b
#
_entry.id   c4c7cee5695d5776523e564ab9e2d38b
#
_cell.length_a   1.000
_cell.length_b   1.000
_cell.length_c   1.000
_cell.angle_alpha   90.00
_cell.angle_beta   90.00
_cell.angle_gamma   90.00
#
_symmetry.space_group_name_H-M   'P 1'
#
loop_
_entity.id
_entity.type
_entity.pdbx_description
1 polymer ?
#
loop_
_entity_poly.entity_id
_entity_poly.type
_entity_poly.pdbx_seq_one_letter_code
_entity_poly.pdbx_strand_id
1 'polypeptide(L)'
;MQDFVPERQAFGELERNIRECRLCEDRGWIPEVHPVLQIAPGARIGVFGQAPGNRAHQAGRPFADSSGVRLREWLDVSPEEFYDPLRVAIVPMGFCFPGYVAPRRTDRTADRAR
;
A
#
# COMPACT_ATOMS: atom_id res chain seq x y z
N MET A 1 14.11 29.55 -14.69
CA MET A 1 13.22 28.60 -15.33
C MET A 1 13.19 27.29 -14.54
N GLN A 2 12.03 26.76 -14.33
CA GLN A 2 11.88 25.54 -13.59
C GLN A 2 12.20 24.35 -14.48
N ASP A 3 12.97 23.41 -13.95
CA ASP A 3 13.26 22.19 -14.68
C ASP A 3 11.98 21.36 -14.82
N PHE A 4 11.74 20.92 -16.03
CA PHE A 4 10.59 20.09 -16.32
C PHE A 4 10.96 18.62 -16.19
N VAL A 5 10.26 17.91 -15.31
CA VAL A 5 10.39 16.46 -15.16
C VAL A 5 9.10 15.84 -15.69
N PRO A 6 9.19 14.94 -16.68
CA PRO A 6 7.99 14.28 -17.18
C PRO A 6 7.25 13.60 -16.04
N GLU A 7 5.93 13.69 -16.07
CA GLU A 7 5.06 13.12 -15.04
C GLU A 7 5.37 11.67 -14.75
N ARG A 8 5.56 10.84 -15.79
CA ARG A 8 5.87 9.43 -15.63
C ARG A 8 7.19 9.21 -14.90
N GLN A 9 8.19 10.04 -15.17
CA GLN A 9 9.49 9.94 -14.53
C GLN A 9 9.38 10.30 -13.04
N ALA A 10 8.71 11.40 -12.73
CA ALA A 10 8.50 11.83 -11.36
C ALA A 10 7.70 10.78 -10.57
N PHE A 11 6.71 10.20 -11.20
CA PHE A 11 5.87 9.17 -10.58
C PHE A 11 6.68 7.89 -10.29
N GLY A 12 7.53 7.48 -11.23
CA GLY A 12 8.38 6.32 -11.06
C GLY A 12 9.42 6.51 -9.95
N GLU A 13 9.96 7.72 -9.82
CA GLU A 13 10.88 8.04 -8.75
C GLU A 13 10.20 7.99 -7.39
N LEU A 14 8.99 8.53 -7.31
CA LEU A 14 8.20 8.49 -6.07
C LEU A 14 7.89 7.05 -5.67
N GLU A 15 7.46 6.24 -6.62
CA GLU A 15 7.17 4.82 -6.35
C GLU A 15 8.40 4.09 -5.84
N ARG A 16 9.55 4.30 -6.47
CA ARG A 16 10.80 3.69 -6.06
C ARG A 16 11.19 4.12 -4.65
N ASN A 17 11.08 5.41 -4.35
CA ASN A 17 11.40 5.93 -3.03
C ASN A 17 10.51 5.30 -1.95
N ILE A 18 9.23 5.11 -2.24
CA ILE A 18 8.31 4.45 -1.30
C ILE A 18 8.70 2.99 -1.10
N ARG A 19 8.98 2.26 -2.19
CA ARG A 19 9.30 0.84 -2.12
C ARG A 19 10.64 0.57 -1.41
N GLU A 20 11.57 1.50 -1.49
CA GLU A 20 12.88 1.39 -0.86
C GLU A 20 12.92 1.96 0.58
N CYS A 21 11.82 2.53 1.04
CA CYS A 21 11.76 3.15 2.36
C CYS A 21 11.95 2.10 3.47
N ARG A 22 12.88 2.37 4.39
CA ARG A 22 13.18 1.50 5.54
C ARG A 22 13.05 2.24 6.87
N LEU A 23 12.45 3.41 6.85
CA LEU A 23 12.46 4.32 8.00
C LEU A 23 11.91 3.68 9.28
N CYS A 24 10.76 3.00 9.18
CA CYS A 24 10.12 2.41 10.36
C CYS A 24 10.91 1.24 10.93
N GLU A 25 11.57 0.47 10.08
CA GLU A 25 12.45 -0.61 10.50
C GLU A 25 13.72 -0.05 11.15
N ASP A 26 14.33 0.95 10.53
CA ASP A 26 15.55 1.59 11.04
C ASP A 26 15.33 2.23 12.40
N ARG A 27 14.12 2.75 12.65
CA ARG A 27 13.75 3.36 13.92
C ARG A 27 13.18 2.36 14.94
N GLY A 28 13.11 1.11 14.58
CA GLY A 28 12.62 0.06 15.47
C GLY A 28 11.12 0.11 15.73
N TRP A 29 10.36 0.85 14.92
CA TRP A 29 8.91 0.95 15.10
C TRP A 29 8.19 -0.31 14.66
N ILE A 30 8.70 -0.99 13.65
CA ILE A 30 8.19 -2.27 13.20
C ILE A 30 9.37 -3.20 12.90
N PRO A 31 9.19 -4.52 13.05
CA PRO A 31 10.30 -5.46 12.89
C PRO A 31 10.76 -5.62 11.44
N GLU A 32 9.87 -5.51 10.50
CA GLU A 32 10.17 -5.73 9.09
C GLU A 32 9.38 -4.77 8.23
N VAL A 33 10.06 -4.11 7.30
CA VAL A 33 9.46 -3.17 6.37
C VAL A 33 9.25 -3.85 5.02
N HIS A 34 8.02 -3.78 4.52
CA HIS A 34 7.68 -4.23 3.19
C HIS A 34 6.60 -3.30 2.63
N PRO A 35 6.98 -2.19 2.00
CA PRO A 35 5.99 -1.26 1.47
C PRO A 35 5.09 -1.93 0.43
N VAL A 36 3.78 -1.74 0.59
CA VAL A 36 2.78 -2.36 -0.26
C VAL A 36 1.92 -1.26 -0.87
N LEU A 37 1.94 -1.16 -2.19
CA LEU A 37 1.14 -0.19 -2.92
C LEU A 37 1.03 -0.64 -4.38
N GLN A 38 0.11 -0.01 -5.08
CA GLN A 38 -0.04 -0.22 -6.52
C GLN A 38 -0.37 1.13 -7.13
N ILE A 39 0.53 1.68 -7.92
CA ILE A 39 0.35 2.99 -8.54
C ILE A 39 0.87 3.01 -9.97
N ALA A 40 0.23 3.81 -10.80
CA ALA A 40 0.72 4.17 -12.12
C ALA A 40 0.08 5.48 -12.54
N PRO A 41 0.75 6.29 -13.36
CA PRO A 41 0.12 7.48 -13.91
C PRO A 41 -1.09 7.07 -14.75
N GLY A 42 -2.17 7.82 -14.62
CA GLY A 42 -3.37 7.60 -15.42
C GLY A 42 -4.36 6.59 -14.86
N ALA A 43 -4.10 6.00 -13.70
CA ALA A 43 -5.09 5.18 -13.04
C ALA A 43 -6.35 6.01 -12.76
N ARG A 44 -7.51 5.46 -13.07
CA ARG A 44 -8.77 6.20 -12.98
C ARG A 44 -9.55 5.92 -11.71
N ILE A 45 -9.19 4.88 -10.98
CA ILE A 45 -9.81 4.51 -9.71
C ILE A 45 -8.72 4.49 -8.66
N GLY A 46 -8.98 5.16 -7.54
CA GLY A 46 -8.08 5.13 -6.39
C GLY A 46 -8.74 4.43 -5.22
N VAL A 47 -8.04 3.46 -4.64
CA VAL A 47 -8.47 2.77 -3.42
C VAL A 47 -7.51 3.16 -2.31
N PHE A 48 -8.04 3.81 -1.30
CA PHE A 48 -7.26 4.34 -0.18
C PHE A 48 -7.61 3.54 1.08
N GLY A 49 -6.62 2.91 1.68
CA GLY A 49 -6.82 2.12 2.89
C GLY A 49 -6.00 2.66 4.04
N GLN A 50 -6.04 1.97 5.17
CA GLN A 50 -5.30 2.36 6.36
C GLN A 50 -3.85 1.85 6.31
N ALA A 51 -3.68 0.55 6.24
CA ALA A 51 -2.36 -0.09 6.17
C ALA A 51 -2.54 -1.53 5.65
N PRO A 52 -1.47 -2.13 5.09
CA PRO A 52 -1.52 -3.53 4.69
C PRO A 52 -1.73 -4.44 5.89
N GLY A 53 -2.49 -5.51 5.70
CA GLY A 53 -2.55 -6.59 6.66
C GLY A 53 -1.38 -7.54 6.51
N ASN A 54 -1.33 -8.58 7.37
CA ASN A 54 -0.23 -9.53 7.36
C ASN A 54 -0.12 -10.29 6.03
N ARG A 55 -1.24 -10.69 5.44
CA ARG A 55 -1.21 -11.42 4.16
C ARG A 55 -0.73 -10.54 3.02
N ALA A 56 -1.15 -9.28 3.00
CA ALA A 56 -0.66 -8.31 2.02
C ALA A 56 0.83 -8.07 2.18
N HIS A 57 1.30 -7.96 3.42
CA HIS A 57 2.70 -7.81 3.75
C HIS A 57 3.52 -8.99 3.19
N GLN A 58 3.10 -10.22 3.46
CA GLN A 58 3.79 -11.42 3.00
C GLN A 58 3.75 -11.59 1.49
N ALA A 59 2.63 -11.26 0.87
CA ALA A 59 2.47 -11.36 -0.58
C ALA A 59 3.14 -10.23 -1.34
N GLY A 60 3.42 -9.10 -0.67
CA GLY A 60 3.92 -7.90 -1.33
C GLY A 60 2.88 -7.26 -2.24
N ARG A 61 1.60 -7.48 -1.97
CA ARG A 61 0.51 -7.08 -2.85
C ARG A 61 -0.70 -6.67 -2.00
N PRO A 62 -1.28 -5.48 -2.25
CA PRO A 62 -2.38 -4.99 -1.44
C PRO A 62 -3.63 -5.85 -1.59
N PHE A 63 -4.38 -5.95 -0.52
CA PHE A 63 -5.65 -6.70 -0.50
C PHE A 63 -5.52 -8.17 -0.93
N ALA A 64 -4.41 -8.82 -0.58
CA ALA A 64 -4.19 -10.23 -0.87
C ALA A 64 -4.80 -11.12 0.22
N ASP A 65 -6.01 -10.80 0.67
CA ASP A 65 -6.72 -11.50 1.73
C ASP A 65 -8.23 -11.53 1.45
N SER A 66 -9.01 -12.04 2.41
CA SER A 66 -10.46 -12.16 2.25
C SER A 66 -11.16 -10.81 2.07
N SER A 67 -10.62 -9.74 2.67
CA SER A 67 -11.20 -8.40 2.48
C SER A 67 -11.03 -7.94 1.04
N GLY A 68 -9.93 -8.31 0.41
CA GLY A 68 -9.72 -8.02 -1.00
C GLY A 68 -10.69 -8.75 -1.92
N VAL A 69 -11.00 -10.01 -1.61
CA VAL A 69 -12.02 -10.76 -2.34
C VAL A 69 -13.35 -10.03 -2.28
N ARG A 70 -13.75 -9.62 -1.08
CA ARG A 70 -15.01 -8.91 -0.88
C ARG A 70 -15.03 -7.56 -1.60
N LEU A 71 -13.95 -6.82 -1.52
CA LEU A 71 -13.84 -5.52 -2.19
C LEU A 71 -13.98 -5.68 -3.70
N ARG A 72 -13.32 -6.68 -4.29
CA ARG A 72 -13.44 -6.94 -5.72
C ARG A 72 -14.85 -7.32 -6.14
N GLU A 73 -15.54 -8.08 -5.30
CA GLU A 73 -16.96 -8.41 -5.52
C GLU A 73 -17.82 -7.16 -5.52
N TRP A 74 -17.61 -6.27 -4.56
CA TRP A 74 -18.37 -5.01 -4.47
C TRP A 74 -18.12 -4.10 -5.66
N LEU A 75 -16.90 -4.09 -6.18
CA LEU A 75 -16.55 -3.26 -7.34
C LEU A 75 -16.89 -3.95 -8.66
N ASP A 76 -17.28 -5.22 -8.61
CA ASP A 76 -17.57 -6.03 -9.80
C ASP A 76 -16.40 -6.05 -10.77
N VAL A 77 -15.20 -6.30 -10.25
CA VAL A 77 -13.98 -6.40 -11.05
C VAL A 77 -13.29 -7.74 -10.82
N SER A 78 -12.60 -8.21 -11.84
CA SER A 78 -11.77 -9.40 -11.73
C SER A 78 -10.47 -9.09 -10.99
N PRO A 79 -9.75 -10.11 -10.47
CA PRO A 79 -8.41 -9.88 -9.94
C PRO A 79 -7.47 -9.22 -10.95
N GLU A 80 -7.55 -9.60 -12.23
CA GLU A 80 -6.71 -9.02 -13.28
C GLU A 80 -6.98 -7.53 -13.45
N GLU A 81 -8.24 -7.12 -13.40
CA GLU A 81 -8.60 -5.72 -13.49
C GLU A 81 -8.19 -4.94 -12.23
N PHE A 82 -8.42 -5.53 -11.07
CA PHE A 82 -8.10 -4.89 -9.78
C PHE A 82 -6.60 -4.65 -9.63
N TYR A 83 -5.78 -5.59 -10.08
CA TYR A 83 -4.32 -5.49 -9.97
C TYR A 83 -3.66 -4.90 -11.21
N ASP A 84 -4.42 -4.31 -12.10
CA ASP A 84 -3.88 -3.55 -13.23
C ASP A 84 -3.62 -2.11 -12.77
N PRO A 85 -2.35 -1.72 -12.57
CA PRO A 85 -2.03 -0.38 -12.06
C PRO A 85 -2.43 0.73 -13.02
N LEU A 86 -2.64 0.42 -14.30
CA LEU A 86 -3.12 1.41 -15.26
C LEU A 86 -4.61 1.73 -15.05
N ARG A 87 -5.33 0.89 -14.32
CA ARG A 87 -6.74 1.07 -14.05
C ARG A 87 -7.01 1.46 -12.61
N VAL A 88 -6.33 0.82 -11.66
CA VAL A 88 -6.61 0.95 -10.22
C VAL A 88 -5.32 1.28 -9.49
N ALA A 89 -5.33 2.39 -8.77
CA ALA A 89 -4.27 2.72 -7.82
C ALA A 89 -4.73 2.30 -6.43
N ILE A 90 -3.83 1.67 -5.67
CA ILE A 90 -4.11 1.23 -4.31
C ILE A 90 -3.05 1.83 -3.41
N VAL A 91 -3.47 2.79 -2.57
CA VAL A 91 -2.56 3.58 -1.76
C VAL A 91 -3.03 3.53 -0.31
N PRO A 92 -2.39 2.73 0.54
CA PRO A 92 -2.69 2.78 1.97
C PRO A 92 -2.10 4.04 2.60
N MET A 93 -2.69 4.49 3.69
CA MET A 93 -2.16 5.63 4.43
C MET A 93 -0.80 5.31 5.05
N GLY A 94 -0.63 4.08 5.53
CA GLY A 94 0.67 3.53 5.91
C GLY A 94 1.05 2.44 4.93
N PHE A 95 2.24 2.49 4.38
CA PHE A 95 2.62 1.55 3.33
C PHE A 95 3.05 0.18 3.85
N CYS A 96 3.33 0.06 5.13
CA CYS A 96 3.85 -1.18 5.71
C CYS A 96 2.89 -1.74 6.75
N PHE A 97 2.88 -3.08 6.84
CA PHE A 97 2.12 -3.76 7.89
C PHE A 97 2.71 -3.41 9.26
N PRO A 98 1.92 -2.80 10.16
CA PRO A 98 2.45 -2.35 11.45
C PRO A 98 2.53 -3.42 12.53
N GLY A 99 1.99 -4.61 12.28
CA GLY A 99 1.88 -5.65 13.29
C GLY A 99 0.58 -5.54 14.07
N TYR A 100 0.40 -6.44 15.01
CA TYR A 100 -0.76 -6.47 15.90
C TYR A 100 -0.34 -6.20 17.33
N VAL A 101 -1.28 -5.69 18.12
CA VAL A 101 -1.09 -5.48 19.56
C VAL A 101 -1.69 -6.66 20.30
N ALA A 102 -0.84 -7.38 21.05
CA ALA A 102 -1.31 -8.49 21.89
C ALA A 102 -1.94 -7.94 23.17
N PRO A 103 -2.94 -8.64 23.77
CA PRO A 103 -3.58 -9.88 23.32
C PRO A 103 -4.66 -9.67 22.27
N ARG A 104 -5.02 -8.42 21.99
CA ARG A 104 -6.01 -8.08 20.99
C ARG A 104 -5.34 -8.02 19.63
N ARG A 105 -5.97 -8.58 18.62
CA ARG A 105 -5.50 -8.46 17.25
C ARG A 105 -5.89 -7.11 16.67
N THR A 106 -5.38 -6.07 17.28
CA THR A 106 -5.65 -4.69 16.90
C THR A 106 -4.48 -4.17 16.09
N ASP A 107 -4.77 -3.44 15.02
CA ASP A 107 -3.75 -2.85 14.19
C ASP A 107 -2.95 -1.83 15.00
N ARG A 108 -1.62 -1.94 14.97
CA ARG A 108 -0.72 -1.07 15.75
C ARG A 108 -0.73 0.38 15.28
N THR A 109 -1.33 0.66 14.13
CA THR A 109 -1.48 2.05 13.71
C THR A 109 -2.32 2.84 14.70
N ALA A 110 -3.29 2.20 15.36
CA ALA A 110 -4.11 2.86 16.37
C ALA A 110 -3.27 3.29 17.58
N ASP A 111 -2.26 2.53 17.95
CA ASP A 111 -1.39 2.90 19.06
C ASP A 111 -0.48 4.07 18.71
N ARG A 112 -0.09 4.18 17.47
CA ARG A 112 0.79 5.27 17.03
C ARG A 112 0.08 6.61 16.93
N ALA A 113 -1.23 6.59 16.79
CA ALA A 113 -2.05 7.79 16.73
C ALA A 113 -2.19 8.48 18.09
N ARG A 114 -1.75 7.86 19.16
CA ARG A 114 -1.84 8.39 20.52
C ARG A 114 -0.72 9.34 20.88
#